data_cacedfda90b56227c1e9083518007c77
#
_entry.id   cacedfda90b56227c1e9083518007c77
#
_cell.length_a   1.000
_cell.length_b   1.000
_cell.length_c   1.000
_cell.angle_alpha   90.00
_cell.angle_beta   90.00
_cell.angle_gamma   90.00
#
_symmetry.space_group_name_H-M   'P 1'
#
loop_
_entity.id
_entity.type
_entity.pdbx_description
1 polymer ?
#
loop_
_entity_poly.entity_id
_entity_poly.type
_entity_poly.pdbx_seq_one_letter_code
_entity_poly.pdbx_strand_id
1 'polypeptide(L)'
;HEKKLGQLFCDDSAQQIIDMLVDECEGAGAELRLNTAVTDIRKTANGFTVHTDTQSGTHTITCQSLVIASGGLSIPKIGASRFGYDVAKQFGLPVTAVKPALVPLTFQHEFLHRCRALSGLSVDAEVRYGKTVFREGLLFTHRGLSGPSILQISSYWDEGQALEIDLLPDIDVTALLKARKSETPRQDVLTALADCLPRRLAADILDELSVSGRLADLPDKLLARTGQRINRWQVSPSGTEGYRTAEVTLGGVDVNALSSRTMEAKTQPGLFFIGEVVDVTGHLGGYNFQWAWSSGFVAGEAA
;
A
#
# COMPACT_ATOMS: atom_id res chain seq x y z
N HIS A 1 12.95 -4.81 -17.27
CA HIS A 1 13.97 -3.78 -16.97
C HIS A 1 13.97 -3.41 -15.49
N GLU A 2 15.12 -2.92 -15.02
CA GLU A 2 15.28 -2.46 -13.64
C GLU A 2 14.87 -0.98 -13.50
N LYS A 3 14.16 -0.66 -12.42
CA LYS A 3 13.84 0.71 -11.98
C LYS A 3 14.59 1.05 -10.69
N LYS A 4 14.21 2.16 -10.03
CA LYS A 4 14.80 2.58 -8.75
C LYS A 4 14.79 1.42 -7.74
N LEU A 5 15.81 1.34 -6.90
CA LEU A 5 15.96 0.34 -5.83
C LEU A 5 16.03 -1.13 -6.29
N GLY A 6 16.44 -1.39 -7.52
CA GLY A 6 16.60 -2.75 -8.05
C GLY A 6 15.28 -3.46 -8.38
N GLN A 7 14.17 -2.75 -8.44
CA GLN A 7 12.86 -3.31 -8.77
C GLN A 7 12.79 -3.68 -10.25
N LEU A 8 12.37 -4.91 -10.54
CA LEU A 8 12.22 -5.42 -11.89
C LEU A 8 10.77 -5.24 -12.38
N PHE A 9 10.64 -4.78 -13.62
CA PHE A 9 9.36 -4.60 -14.30
C PHE A 9 9.39 -5.28 -15.65
N CYS A 10 8.22 -5.78 -16.10
CA CYS A 10 8.05 -6.22 -17.49
C CYS A 10 8.26 -5.04 -18.44
N ASP A 11 8.83 -5.30 -19.61
CA ASP A 11 9.10 -4.25 -20.60
C ASP A 11 7.80 -3.76 -21.25
N ASP A 12 6.92 -4.69 -21.62
CA ASP A 12 5.69 -4.38 -22.35
C ASP A 12 4.44 -4.45 -21.48
N SER A 13 4.17 -5.61 -20.86
CA SER A 13 2.93 -5.85 -20.13
C SER A 13 3.10 -6.88 -19.02
N ALA A 14 2.36 -6.71 -17.92
CA ALA A 14 2.20 -7.73 -16.88
C ALA A 14 1.61 -9.05 -17.41
N GLN A 15 1.00 -9.04 -18.61
CA GLN A 15 0.53 -10.25 -19.29
C GLN A 15 1.65 -11.28 -19.48
N GLN A 16 2.89 -10.84 -19.68
CA GLN A 16 4.06 -11.72 -19.79
C GLN A 16 4.24 -12.64 -18.59
N ILE A 17 3.96 -12.14 -17.36
CA ILE A 17 4.02 -12.96 -16.14
C ILE A 17 2.85 -13.94 -16.10
N ILE A 18 1.65 -13.52 -16.52
CA ILE A 18 0.47 -14.40 -16.56
C ILE A 18 0.69 -15.54 -17.54
N ASP A 19 1.15 -15.23 -18.75
CA ASP A 19 1.40 -16.23 -19.79
C ASP A 19 2.47 -17.23 -19.32
N MET A 20 3.58 -16.76 -18.78
CA MET A 20 4.63 -17.60 -18.19
C MET A 20 4.07 -18.57 -17.13
N LEU A 21 3.24 -18.10 -16.22
CA LEU A 21 2.67 -18.94 -15.16
C LEU A 21 1.67 -19.98 -15.69
N VAL A 22 0.88 -19.60 -16.70
CA VAL A 22 -0.05 -20.52 -17.37
C VAL A 22 0.72 -21.61 -18.09
N ASP A 23 1.76 -21.24 -18.85
CA ASP A 23 2.62 -22.20 -19.57
C ASP A 23 3.31 -23.19 -18.61
N GLU A 24 3.80 -22.73 -17.45
CA GLU A 24 4.38 -23.59 -16.41
C GLU A 24 3.34 -24.53 -15.81
N CYS A 25 2.12 -24.08 -15.55
CA CYS A 25 1.03 -24.91 -15.09
C CYS A 25 0.66 -25.99 -16.10
N GLU A 26 0.51 -25.63 -17.39
CA GLU A 26 0.23 -26.55 -18.46
C GLU A 26 1.36 -27.58 -18.66
N GLY A 27 2.61 -27.13 -18.64
CA GLY A 27 3.80 -27.97 -18.73
C GLY A 27 3.91 -28.98 -17.58
N ALA A 28 3.45 -28.62 -16.38
CA ALA A 28 3.37 -29.50 -15.22
C ALA A 28 2.12 -30.40 -15.20
N GLY A 29 1.20 -30.27 -16.18
CA GLY A 29 -0.06 -31.01 -16.23
C GLY A 29 -1.12 -30.52 -15.23
N ALA A 30 -1.00 -29.32 -14.70
CA ALA A 30 -2.01 -28.71 -13.84
C ALA A 30 -3.19 -28.19 -14.68
N GLU A 31 -4.41 -28.46 -14.22
CA GLU A 31 -5.64 -28.03 -14.92
C GLU A 31 -6.12 -26.68 -14.38
N LEU A 32 -6.18 -25.66 -15.21
CA LEU A 32 -6.77 -24.36 -14.92
C LEU A 32 -8.26 -24.34 -15.31
N ARG A 33 -9.16 -24.23 -14.34
CA ARG A 33 -10.62 -24.14 -14.56
C ARG A 33 -11.12 -22.73 -14.32
N LEU A 34 -11.27 -21.96 -15.37
CA LEU A 34 -11.85 -20.61 -15.34
C LEU A 34 -13.40 -20.68 -15.22
N ASN A 35 -14.01 -19.57 -14.81
CA ASN A 35 -15.47 -19.44 -14.63
C ASN A 35 -16.06 -20.54 -13.75
N THR A 36 -15.30 -20.96 -12.73
CA THR A 36 -15.66 -22.04 -11.81
C THR A 36 -15.70 -21.47 -10.39
N ALA A 37 -16.88 -21.28 -9.84
CA ALA A 37 -17.06 -20.75 -8.49
C ALA A 37 -17.07 -21.91 -7.48
N VAL A 38 -16.26 -21.84 -6.43
CA VAL A 38 -16.33 -22.77 -5.29
C VAL A 38 -17.52 -22.34 -4.42
N THR A 39 -18.45 -23.25 -4.19
CA THR A 39 -19.69 -22.99 -3.43
C THR A 39 -19.70 -23.60 -2.04
N ASP A 40 -18.99 -24.72 -1.84
CA ASP A 40 -18.89 -25.40 -0.55
C ASP A 40 -17.61 -26.22 -0.45
N ILE A 41 -17.05 -26.32 0.74
CA ILE A 41 -15.88 -27.13 1.05
C ILE A 41 -16.18 -27.96 2.30
N ARG A 42 -15.97 -29.27 2.23
CA ARG A 42 -16.20 -30.19 3.37
C ARG A 42 -14.96 -31.04 3.62
N LYS A 43 -14.60 -31.20 4.89
CA LYS A 43 -13.61 -32.19 5.31
C LYS A 43 -14.21 -33.58 5.23
N THR A 44 -13.43 -34.51 4.74
CA THR A 44 -13.77 -35.96 4.71
C THR A 44 -12.73 -36.76 5.48
N ALA A 45 -12.92 -38.05 5.61
CA ALA A 45 -11.93 -38.93 6.26
C ALA A 45 -10.56 -38.92 5.53
N ASN A 46 -10.57 -38.75 4.20
CA ASN A 46 -9.38 -38.88 3.36
C ASN A 46 -9.00 -37.58 2.62
N GLY A 47 -9.41 -36.40 3.13
CA GLY A 47 -9.12 -35.11 2.48
C GLY A 47 -10.31 -34.18 2.46
N PHE A 48 -10.64 -33.63 1.29
CA PHE A 48 -11.69 -32.64 1.14
C PHE A 48 -12.59 -32.95 -0.05
N THR A 49 -13.85 -32.53 0.06
CA THR A 49 -14.79 -32.41 -1.06
C THR A 49 -15.07 -30.95 -1.33
N VAL A 50 -14.86 -30.54 -2.56
CA VAL A 50 -15.09 -29.17 -3.03
C VAL A 50 -16.23 -29.19 -4.04
N HIS A 51 -17.29 -28.45 -3.73
CA HIS A 51 -18.41 -28.25 -4.65
C HIS A 51 -18.17 -26.97 -5.45
N THR A 52 -18.30 -27.06 -6.76
CA THR A 52 -18.11 -25.96 -7.67
C THR A 52 -19.32 -25.78 -8.57
N ASP A 53 -19.57 -24.53 -8.94
CA ASP A 53 -20.63 -24.16 -9.89
C ASP A 53 -20.03 -23.53 -11.14
N THR A 54 -20.52 -23.98 -12.30
CA THR A 54 -20.10 -23.53 -13.62
C THR A 54 -21.33 -23.25 -14.48
N GLN A 55 -21.16 -22.69 -15.65
CA GLN A 55 -22.26 -22.52 -16.62
C GLN A 55 -22.91 -23.84 -17.04
N SER A 56 -22.18 -24.96 -16.93
CA SER A 56 -22.67 -26.32 -17.27
C SER A 56 -23.30 -27.05 -16.10
N GLY A 57 -23.30 -26.46 -14.91
CA GLY A 57 -23.90 -27.02 -13.69
C GLY A 57 -22.91 -27.19 -12.55
N THR A 58 -23.37 -27.84 -11.49
CA THR A 58 -22.61 -28.08 -10.27
C THR A 58 -21.74 -29.35 -10.42
N HIS A 59 -20.48 -29.25 -10.00
CA HIS A 59 -19.54 -30.37 -9.99
C HIS A 59 -18.99 -30.60 -8.59
N THR A 60 -18.49 -31.80 -8.36
CA THR A 60 -17.84 -32.19 -7.10
C THR A 60 -16.42 -32.67 -7.40
N ILE A 61 -15.45 -32.09 -6.69
CA ILE A 61 -14.04 -32.48 -6.76
C ILE A 61 -13.63 -33.04 -5.41
N THR A 62 -12.90 -34.11 -5.39
CA THR A 62 -12.29 -34.66 -4.16
C THR A 62 -10.79 -34.52 -4.24
N CYS A 63 -10.15 -34.17 -3.14
CA CYS A 63 -8.70 -34.02 -3.06
C CYS A 63 -8.20 -34.43 -1.68
N GLN A 64 -6.93 -34.83 -1.58
CA GLN A 64 -6.25 -35.09 -0.32
C GLN A 64 -5.80 -33.80 0.35
N SER A 65 -5.25 -32.91 -0.46
CA SER A 65 -4.78 -31.60 -0.04
C SER A 65 -5.56 -30.46 -0.73
N LEU A 66 -5.84 -29.41 0.03
CA LEU A 66 -6.55 -28.22 -0.43
C LEU A 66 -5.72 -26.96 -0.11
N VAL A 67 -5.37 -26.19 -1.13
CA VAL A 67 -4.63 -24.94 -1.00
C VAL A 67 -5.56 -23.75 -1.25
N ILE A 68 -5.67 -22.84 -0.31
CA ILE A 68 -6.42 -21.60 -0.42
C ILE A 68 -5.45 -20.47 -0.81
N ALA A 69 -5.57 -20.00 -2.05
CA ALA A 69 -4.72 -18.97 -2.66
C ALA A 69 -5.57 -17.80 -3.19
N SER A 70 -6.65 -17.46 -2.48
CA SER A 70 -7.69 -16.55 -2.96
C SER A 70 -7.31 -15.05 -2.89
N GLY A 71 -6.14 -14.73 -2.33
CA GLY A 71 -5.72 -13.34 -2.10
C GLY A 71 -6.53 -12.64 -1.00
N GLY A 72 -6.39 -11.32 -0.94
CA GLY A 72 -7.07 -10.44 0.01
C GLY A 72 -8.33 -9.79 -0.56
N LEU A 73 -8.68 -8.61 -0.03
CA LEU A 73 -9.86 -7.82 -0.42
C LEU A 73 -9.55 -6.69 -1.39
N SER A 74 -8.27 -6.44 -1.65
CA SER A 74 -7.82 -5.32 -2.47
C SER A 74 -8.20 -5.52 -3.93
N ILE A 75 -8.60 -4.44 -4.58
CA ILE A 75 -9.06 -4.37 -5.98
C ILE A 75 -10.21 -5.35 -6.27
N PRO A 76 -11.37 -5.19 -5.63
CA PRO A 76 -12.50 -6.12 -5.77
C PRO A 76 -13.02 -6.26 -7.22
N LYS A 77 -12.71 -5.31 -8.10
CA LYS A 77 -13.09 -5.38 -9.52
C LYS A 77 -12.44 -6.55 -10.28
N ILE A 78 -11.32 -7.10 -9.80
CA ILE A 78 -10.64 -8.24 -10.40
C ILE A 78 -10.94 -9.56 -9.68
N GLY A 79 -11.97 -9.60 -8.83
CA GLY A 79 -12.45 -10.82 -8.20
C GLY A 79 -12.04 -11.03 -6.74
N ALA A 80 -11.34 -10.06 -6.12
CA ALA A 80 -10.99 -10.13 -4.70
C ALA A 80 -12.26 -10.26 -3.83
N SER A 81 -12.25 -11.21 -2.89
CA SER A 81 -13.41 -11.55 -2.07
C SER A 81 -13.01 -12.03 -0.67
N ARG A 82 -13.98 -12.19 0.21
CA ARG A 82 -13.76 -12.73 1.55
C ARG A 82 -13.60 -14.25 1.60
N PHE A 83 -13.72 -14.93 0.48
CA PHE A 83 -13.79 -16.39 0.39
C PHE A 83 -12.75 -17.12 1.25
N GLY A 84 -11.45 -16.78 1.12
CA GLY A 84 -10.40 -17.45 1.89
C GLY A 84 -10.50 -17.24 3.40
N TYR A 85 -10.93 -16.05 3.83
CA TYR A 85 -11.17 -15.77 5.26
C TYR A 85 -12.38 -16.51 5.80
N ASP A 86 -13.43 -16.69 4.99
CA ASP A 86 -14.63 -17.44 5.38
C ASP A 86 -14.30 -18.93 5.47
N VAL A 87 -13.50 -19.46 4.54
CA VAL A 87 -12.95 -20.84 4.63
C VAL A 87 -12.09 -21.01 5.89
N ALA A 88 -11.19 -20.08 6.18
CA ALA A 88 -10.36 -20.16 7.40
C ALA A 88 -11.23 -20.24 8.66
N LYS A 89 -12.25 -19.39 8.77
CA LYS A 89 -13.21 -19.40 9.90
C LYS A 89 -14.02 -20.68 9.96
N GLN A 90 -14.47 -21.20 8.83
CA GLN A 90 -15.20 -22.47 8.73
C GLN A 90 -14.40 -23.62 9.34
N PHE A 91 -13.09 -23.64 9.13
CA PHE A 91 -12.19 -24.65 9.67
C PHE A 91 -11.57 -24.28 11.03
N GLY A 92 -12.07 -23.22 11.69
CA GLY A 92 -11.67 -22.83 13.04
C GLY A 92 -10.32 -22.13 13.12
N LEU A 93 -9.79 -21.58 12.02
CA LEU A 93 -8.57 -20.80 12.03
C LEU A 93 -8.89 -19.33 12.37
N PRO A 94 -8.08 -18.67 13.21
CA PRO A 94 -8.22 -17.27 13.50
C PRO A 94 -7.88 -16.40 12.27
N VAL A 95 -8.64 -15.34 12.10
CA VAL A 95 -8.40 -14.30 11.08
C VAL A 95 -8.27 -12.97 11.79
N THR A 96 -7.15 -12.31 11.62
CA THR A 96 -6.88 -10.97 12.17
C THR A 96 -7.74 -9.90 11.48
N ALA A 97 -7.83 -8.71 12.07
CA ALA A 97 -8.61 -7.62 11.49
C ALA A 97 -8.01 -7.20 10.14
N VAL A 98 -8.84 -7.26 9.09
CA VAL A 98 -8.41 -6.88 7.74
C VAL A 98 -8.72 -5.42 7.46
N LYS A 99 -7.76 -4.68 6.88
CA LYS A 99 -7.90 -3.30 6.45
C LYS A 99 -7.14 -3.04 5.13
N PRO A 100 -7.54 -2.02 4.34
CA PRO A 100 -6.77 -1.65 3.15
C PRO A 100 -5.41 -1.12 3.57
N ALA A 101 -4.36 -1.49 2.84
CA ALA A 101 -2.98 -1.05 3.06
C ALA A 101 -2.30 -0.73 1.73
N LEU A 102 -1.14 -0.05 1.78
CA LEU A 102 -0.53 0.57 0.61
C LEU A 102 -1.59 1.35 -0.18
N VAL A 103 -2.28 2.25 0.51
CA VAL A 103 -3.49 2.92 0.04
C VAL A 103 -3.38 4.44 0.19
N PRO A 104 -3.87 5.24 -0.78
CA PRO A 104 -3.92 6.69 -0.65
C PRO A 104 -4.76 7.14 0.56
N LEU A 105 -4.31 8.21 1.22
CA LEU A 105 -4.98 8.84 2.35
C LEU A 105 -5.89 9.97 1.87
N THR A 106 -7.11 9.99 2.42
CA THR A 106 -8.12 10.99 2.09
C THR A 106 -8.20 12.10 3.13
N PHE A 107 -8.67 13.26 2.69
CA PHE A 107 -8.82 14.43 3.54
C PHE A 107 -10.18 15.10 3.28
N GLN A 108 -10.56 16.02 4.17
CA GLN A 108 -11.81 16.76 4.08
C GLN A 108 -11.55 18.27 4.16
N HIS A 109 -12.60 19.05 3.97
CA HIS A 109 -12.63 20.51 4.15
C HIS A 109 -11.55 21.24 3.36
N GLU A 110 -10.93 22.23 3.99
CA GLU A 110 -9.97 23.14 3.39
C GLU A 110 -8.73 22.40 2.83
N PHE A 111 -8.21 21.43 3.58
CA PHE A 111 -7.04 20.66 3.10
C PHE A 111 -7.33 19.88 1.81
N LEU A 112 -8.52 19.37 1.62
CA LEU A 112 -8.92 18.73 0.37
C LEU A 112 -8.94 19.73 -0.80
N HIS A 113 -9.35 20.99 -0.58
CA HIS A 113 -9.28 22.02 -1.62
C HIS A 113 -7.85 22.28 -2.05
N ARG A 114 -6.92 22.35 -1.10
CA ARG A 114 -5.48 22.50 -1.35
C ARG A 114 -4.92 21.30 -2.13
N CYS A 115 -5.24 20.09 -1.74
CA CYS A 115 -4.84 18.89 -2.48
C CYS A 115 -5.33 18.91 -3.93
N ARG A 116 -6.56 19.37 -4.18
CA ARG A 116 -7.11 19.52 -5.53
C ARG A 116 -6.34 20.56 -6.35
N ALA A 117 -6.04 21.72 -5.75
CA ALA A 117 -5.26 22.77 -6.40
C ALA A 117 -3.82 22.31 -6.73
N LEU A 118 -3.25 21.41 -5.93
CA LEU A 118 -1.91 20.85 -6.11
C LEU A 118 -1.90 19.51 -6.86
N SER A 119 -3.05 18.99 -7.27
CA SER A 119 -3.17 17.64 -7.89
C SER A 119 -2.19 17.45 -9.04
N GLY A 120 -1.55 16.27 -9.06
CA GLY A 120 -0.48 15.90 -10.00
C GLY A 120 0.91 16.38 -9.60
N LEU A 121 1.05 17.18 -8.54
CA LEU A 121 2.36 17.61 -8.03
C LEU A 121 2.95 16.51 -7.15
N SER A 122 4.22 16.17 -7.38
CA SER A 122 4.98 15.24 -6.56
C SER A 122 6.24 15.91 -6.00
N VAL A 123 6.62 15.52 -4.79
CA VAL A 123 7.86 15.92 -4.12
C VAL A 123 8.45 14.72 -3.38
N ASP A 124 9.78 14.64 -3.28
CA ASP A 124 10.41 13.71 -2.35
C ASP A 124 10.22 14.26 -0.93
N ALA A 125 9.65 13.44 -0.05
CA ALA A 125 9.31 13.84 1.31
C ALA A 125 9.61 12.70 2.30
N GLU A 126 9.83 13.07 3.55
CA GLU A 126 9.83 12.13 4.66
C GLU A 126 8.47 12.17 5.35
N VAL A 127 7.81 11.01 5.48
CA VAL A 127 6.53 10.87 6.17
C VAL A 127 6.70 9.98 7.38
N ARG A 128 6.23 10.44 8.53
CA ARG A 128 6.44 9.83 9.83
C ARG A 128 5.12 9.55 10.54
N TYR A 129 5.01 8.35 11.13
CA TYR A 129 3.99 7.97 12.10
C TYR A 129 4.62 7.19 13.25
N GLY A 130 4.61 7.74 14.44
CA GLY A 130 5.31 7.18 15.59
C GLY A 130 6.81 7.00 15.33
N LYS A 131 7.29 5.76 15.33
CA LYS A 131 8.69 5.41 15.03
C LYS A 131 8.92 5.04 13.55
N THR A 132 7.86 4.84 12.79
CA THR A 132 7.93 4.44 11.39
C THR A 132 8.13 5.66 10.50
N VAL A 133 9.05 5.56 9.57
CA VAL A 133 9.44 6.64 8.67
C VAL A 133 9.64 6.08 7.26
N PHE A 134 9.08 6.76 6.27
CA PHE A 134 9.33 6.49 4.86
C PHE A 134 9.75 7.77 4.15
N ARG A 135 10.85 7.68 3.40
CA ARG A 135 11.39 8.79 2.61
C ARG A 135 11.37 8.43 1.14
N GLU A 136 10.34 8.88 0.46
CA GLU A 136 10.10 8.65 -0.96
C GLU A 136 9.15 9.71 -1.53
N GLY A 137 8.76 9.57 -2.81
CA GLY A 137 7.81 10.49 -3.44
C GLY A 137 6.46 10.56 -2.71
N LEU A 138 6.02 11.78 -2.45
CA LEU A 138 4.68 12.15 -2.01
C LEU A 138 3.94 12.79 -3.19
N LEU A 139 2.71 12.37 -3.44
CA LEU A 139 1.90 12.85 -4.55
C LEU A 139 0.61 13.51 -4.02
N PHE A 140 0.33 14.73 -4.45
CA PHE A 140 -0.96 15.37 -4.25
C PHE A 140 -1.98 14.86 -5.27
N THR A 141 -3.16 14.46 -4.81
CA THR A 141 -4.26 13.97 -5.65
C THR A 141 -5.53 14.80 -5.41
N HIS A 142 -6.52 14.63 -6.26
CA HIS A 142 -7.83 15.27 -6.08
C HIS A 142 -8.63 14.78 -4.85
N ARG A 143 -8.16 13.75 -4.15
CA ARG A 143 -8.78 13.16 -2.94
C ARG A 143 -7.93 13.32 -1.69
N GLY A 144 -6.66 13.67 -1.83
CA GLY A 144 -5.75 13.78 -0.70
C GLY A 144 -4.31 13.54 -1.11
N LEU A 145 -3.62 12.67 -0.38
CA LEU A 145 -2.22 12.35 -0.59
C LEU A 145 -2.03 10.90 -0.99
N SER A 146 -1.06 10.66 -1.87
CA SER A 146 -0.64 9.37 -2.38
C SER A 146 0.89 9.38 -2.60
N GLY A 147 1.39 8.47 -3.40
CA GLY A 147 2.82 8.29 -3.67
C GLY A 147 3.45 7.31 -2.68
N PRO A 148 4.64 6.78 -2.99
CA PRO A 148 5.24 5.67 -2.24
C PRO A 148 5.38 5.91 -0.74
N SER A 149 5.76 7.12 -0.30
CA SER A 149 5.87 7.45 1.13
C SER A 149 4.53 7.37 1.86
N ILE A 150 3.44 7.83 1.22
CA ILE A 150 2.09 7.80 1.77
C ILE A 150 1.51 6.38 1.72
N LEU A 151 1.70 5.65 0.63
CA LEU A 151 1.20 4.27 0.51
C LEU A 151 1.83 3.39 1.60
N GLN A 152 3.13 3.48 1.80
CA GLN A 152 3.82 2.69 2.82
C GLN A 152 3.40 3.06 4.24
N ILE A 153 3.33 4.36 4.57
CA ILE A 153 2.95 4.79 5.93
C ILE A 153 1.49 4.43 6.25
N SER A 154 0.61 4.33 5.24
CA SER A 154 -0.80 3.98 5.43
C SER A 154 -1.00 2.59 6.05
N SER A 155 -0.03 1.67 5.87
CA SER A 155 -0.05 0.34 6.47
C SER A 155 0.18 0.38 8.00
N TYR A 156 0.78 1.45 8.51
CA TYR A 156 1.10 1.66 9.93
C TYR A 156 0.17 2.67 10.60
N TRP A 157 -0.48 3.53 9.80
CA TRP A 157 -1.31 4.61 10.30
C TRP A 157 -2.62 4.09 10.92
N ASP A 158 -2.98 4.64 12.07
CA ASP A 158 -4.27 4.41 12.71
C ASP A 158 -5.22 5.57 12.41
N GLU A 159 -6.48 5.26 12.10
CA GLU A 159 -7.48 6.25 11.72
C GLU A 159 -7.69 7.29 12.83
N GLY A 160 -7.74 8.56 12.42
CA GLY A 160 -7.88 9.70 13.33
C GLY A 160 -6.55 10.23 13.90
N GLN A 161 -5.43 9.59 13.64
CA GLN A 161 -4.13 10.06 14.09
C GLN A 161 -3.46 10.99 13.08
N ALA A 162 -2.61 11.92 13.57
CA ALA A 162 -1.85 12.81 12.71
C ALA A 162 -0.58 12.13 12.18
N LEU A 163 -0.19 12.52 10.97
CA LEU A 163 1.12 12.26 10.37
C LEU A 163 1.99 13.51 10.42
N GLU A 164 3.29 13.33 10.55
CA GLU A 164 4.27 14.39 10.35
C GLU A 164 4.93 14.21 8.98
N ILE A 165 5.02 15.30 8.20
CA ILE A 165 5.62 15.32 6.87
C ILE A 165 6.72 16.36 6.84
N ASP A 166 7.92 15.95 6.43
CA ASP A 166 9.00 16.84 6.02
C ASP A 166 9.07 16.89 4.49
N LEU A 167 8.78 18.07 3.93
CA LEU A 167 8.78 18.29 2.48
C LEU A 167 10.17 18.57 1.90
N LEU A 168 11.18 18.76 2.76
CA LEU A 168 12.58 19.01 2.40
C LEU A 168 13.53 18.39 3.44
N PRO A 169 13.60 17.07 3.54
CA PRO A 169 14.27 16.40 4.65
C PRO A 169 15.79 16.66 4.76
N ASP A 170 16.42 17.18 3.71
CA ASP A 170 17.85 17.52 3.71
C ASP A 170 18.13 18.99 4.01
N ILE A 171 17.10 19.82 4.17
CA ILE A 171 17.22 21.27 4.25
C ILE A 171 16.48 21.80 5.49
N ASP A 172 17.19 22.40 6.43
CA ASP A 172 16.56 23.26 7.43
C ASP A 172 16.11 24.55 6.77
N VAL A 173 14.83 24.63 6.44
CA VAL A 173 14.23 25.76 5.73
C VAL A 173 14.28 27.05 6.58
N THR A 174 14.24 26.94 7.90
CA THR A 174 14.41 28.11 8.78
C THR A 174 15.80 28.70 8.65
N ALA A 175 16.82 27.85 8.69
CA ALA A 175 18.21 28.29 8.53
C ALA A 175 18.44 28.86 7.10
N LEU A 176 17.93 28.17 6.07
CA LEU A 176 17.99 28.62 4.68
C LEU A 176 17.40 30.03 4.50
N LEU A 177 16.18 30.26 4.98
CA LEU A 177 15.51 31.55 4.81
C LEU A 177 16.22 32.69 5.56
N LYS A 178 16.77 32.40 6.76
CA LYS A 178 17.58 33.40 7.50
C LYS A 178 18.90 33.70 6.80
N ALA A 179 19.59 32.71 6.25
CA ALA A 179 20.80 32.93 5.46
C ALA A 179 20.49 33.78 4.21
N ARG A 180 19.46 33.44 3.45
CA ARG A 180 18.99 34.19 2.28
C ARG A 180 18.59 35.64 2.63
N LYS A 181 17.96 35.87 3.79
CA LYS A 181 17.62 37.20 4.28
C LYS A 181 18.87 38.05 4.46
N SER A 182 19.97 37.47 4.92
CA SER A 182 21.24 38.19 5.10
C SER A 182 21.98 38.40 3.79
N GLU A 183 22.00 37.38 2.91
CA GLU A 183 22.76 37.38 1.65
C GLU A 183 22.04 38.17 0.53
N THR A 184 20.73 37.93 0.40
CA THR A 184 19.87 38.49 -0.67
C THR A 184 18.60 39.11 -0.11
N PRO A 185 18.69 40.17 0.73
CA PRO A 185 17.56 40.74 1.49
C PRO A 185 16.40 41.25 0.61
N ARG A 186 16.68 41.59 -0.64
CA ARG A 186 15.66 42.08 -1.59
C ARG A 186 14.92 40.95 -2.32
N GLN A 187 15.37 39.68 -2.18
CA GLN A 187 14.72 38.56 -2.81
C GLN A 187 13.33 38.34 -2.21
N ASP A 188 12.37 38.02 -3.07
CA ASP A 188 11.02 37.62 -2.64
C ASP A 188 11.04 36.22 -2.02
N VAL A 189 10.29 36.02 -0.94
CA VAL A 189 10.27 34.77 -0.19
C VAL A 189 9.78 33.57 -1.03
N LEU A 190 8.83 33.78 -1.93
CA LEU A 190 8.36 32.75 -2.86
C LEU A 190 9.49 32.32 -3.81
N THR A 191 10.29 33.28 -4.29
CA THR A 191 11.44 32.99 -5.15
C THR A 191 12.49 32.19 -4.39
N ALA A 192 12.77 32.54 -3.15
CA ALA A 192 13.73 31.82 -2.30
C ALA A 192 13.30 30.37 -2.03
N LEU A 193 12.00 30.12 -1.81
CA LEU A 193 11.47 28.76 -1.64
C LEU A 193 11.37 27.98 -2.94
N ALA A 194 11.10 28.64 -4.06
CA ALA A 194 10.99 28.02 -5.38
C ALA A 194 12.33 27.48 -5.91
N ASP A 195 13.47 27.84 -5.29
CA ASP A 195 14.78 27.23 -5.56
C ASP A 195 14.87 25.79 -5.06
N CYS A 196 14.05 25.40 -4.06
CA CYS A 196 14.10 24.06 -3.43
C CYS A 196 12.76 23.32 -3.40
N LEU A 197 11.64 24.01 -3.63
CA LEU A 197 10.30 23.41 -3.71
C LEU A 197 9.63 23.74 -5.04
N PRO A 198 8.72 22.89 -5.55
CA PRO A 198 7.87 23.27 -6.66
C PRO A 198 7.13 24.59 -6.37
N ARG A 199 7.21 25.55 -7.28
CA ARG A 199 6.69 26.91 -7.08
C ARG A 199 5.22 26.96 -6.65
N ARG A 200 4.37 26.04 -7.19
CA ARG A 200 2.96 25.91 -6.79
C ARG A 200 2.80 25.53 -5.32
N LEU A 201 3.62 24.61 -4.83
CA LEU A 201 3.58 24.19 -3.42
C LEU A 201 4.11 25.28 -2.50
N ALA A 202 5.20 25.94 -2.88
CA ALA A 202 5.74 27.08 -2.14
C ALA A 202 4.71 28.21 -2.02
N ALA A 203 4.01 28.54 -3.11
CA ALA A 203 2.95 29.55 -3.12
C ALA A 203 1.78 29.16 -2.19
N ASP A 204 1.29 27.92 -2.29
CA ASP A 204 0.19 27.42 -1.44
C ASP A 204 0.54 27.48 0.06
N ILE A 205 1.78 27.11 0.44
CA ILE A 205 2.25 27.19 1.83
C ILE A 205 2.32 28.66 2.31
N LEU A 206 2.83 29.55 1.48
CA LEU A 206 2.94 30.97 1.82
C LEU A 206 1.56 31.63 1.94
N ASP A 207 0.62 31.29 1.08
CA ASP A 207 -0.77 31.75 1.16
C ASP A 207 -1.46 31.26 2.45
N GLU A 208 -1.31 29.98 2.81
CA GLU A 208 -1.80 29.42 4.08
C GLU A 208 -1.27 30.22 5.29
N LEU A 209 -0.01 30.61 5.25
CA LEU A 209 0.65 31.34 6.34
C LEU A 209 0.45 32.85 6.29
N SER A 210 -0.17 33.37 5.22
CA SER A 210 -0.29 34.81 4.91
C SER A 210 1.08 35.49 4.87
N VAL A 211 2.06 34.86 4.20
CA VAL A 211 3.45 35.35 4.06
C VAL A 211 3.71 35.79 2.64
N SER A 212 4.16 37.01 2.46
CA SER A 212 4.52 37.56 1.15
C SER A 212 5.54 38.69 1.25
N GLY A 213 6.24 38.96 0.16
CA GLY A 213 7.16 40.08 0.05
C GLY A 213 8.63 39.72 0.19
N ARG A 214 9.46 40.72 0.42
CA ARG A 214 10.93 40.59 0.45
C ARG A 214 11.38 39.98 1.77
N LEU A 215 12.43 39.19 1.74
CA LEU A 215 13.00 38.59 2.93
C LEU A 215 13.39 39.60 4.00
N ALA A 216 13.90 40.76 3.59
CA ALA A 216 14.27 41.86 4.50
C ALA A 216 13.10 42.34 5.36
N ASP A 217 11.90 42.36 4.78
CA ASP A 217 10.70 42.89 5.43
C ASP A 217 10.00 41.90 6.34
N LEU A 218 10.42 40.61 6.32
CA LEU A 218 9.80 39.53 7.08
C LEU A 218 10.49 39.34 8.43
N PRO A 219 9.74 39.30 9.54
CA PRO A 219 10.29 38.96 10.86
C PRO A 219 10.85 37.54 10.90
N ASP A 220 11.94 37.33 11.62
CA ASP A 220 12.56 36.01 11.79
C ASP A 220 11.59 34.95 12.36
N LYS A 221 10.64 35.37 13.21
CA LYS A 221 9.57 34.51 13.73
C LYS A 221 8.69 33.96 12.60
N LEU A 222 8.43 34.77 11.56
CA LEU A 222 7.63 34.36 10.41
C LEU A 222 8.40 33.41 9.51
N LEU A 223 9.70 33.65 9.30
CA LEU A 223 10.59 32.73 8.57
C LEU A 223 10.70 31.37 9.30
N ALA A 224 10.81 31.39 10.63
CA ALA A 224 10.83 30.17 11.44
C ALA A 224 9.50 29.38 11.35
N ARG A 225 8.35 30.09 11.36
CA ARG A 225 7.02 29.47 11.17
C ARG A 225 6.90 28.83 9.78
N THR A 226 7.43 29.47 8.75
CA THR A 226 7.45 28.93 7.38
C THR A 226 8.33 27.67 7.31
N GLY A 227 9.52 27.72 7.90
CA GLY A 227 10.41 26.55 7.96
C GLY A 227 9.78 25.39 8.71
N GLN A 228 9.20 25.65 9.88
CA GLN A 228 8.50 24.61 10.65
C GLN A 228 7.33 24.00 9.87
N ARG A 229 6.57 24.80 9.12
CA ARG A 229 5.45 24.32 8.28
C ARG A 229 5.93 23.41 7.15
N ILE A 230 7.15 23.60 6.65
CA ILE A 230 7.73 22.79 5.59
C ILE A 230 8.40 21.53 6.14
N ASN A 231 9.20 21.64 7.22
CA ASN A 231 9.96 20.54 7.76
C ASN A 231 9.22 19.70 8.82
N ARG A 232 8.07 20.15 9.35
CA ARG A 232 7.28 19.45 10.38
C ARG A 232 5.78 19.63 10.17
N TRP A 233 5.37 19.42 8.94
CA TRP A 233 3.97 19.58 8.59
C TRP A 233 3.11 18.50 9.20
N GLN A 234 2.18 18.88 10.08
CA GLN A 234 1.20 17.96 10.68
C GLN A 234 -0.05 17.91 9.82
N VAL A 235 -0.46 16.71 9.42
CA VAL A 235 -1.69 16.46 8.68
C VAL A 235 -2.49 15.36 9.36
N SER A 236 -3.81 15.50 9.37
CA SER A 236 -4.73 14.50 9.94
C SER A 236 -5.61 13.93 8.82
N PRO A 237 -5.27 12.76 8.27
CA PRO A 237 -6.13 12.13 7.28
C PRO A 237 -7.51 11.80 7.87
N SER A 238 -8.55 11.89 7.05
CA SER A 238 -9.91 11.51 7.44
C SER A 238 -10.26 10.05 7.15
N GLY A 239 -9.35 9.32 6.50
CA GLY A 239 -9.51 7.92 6.11
C GLY A 239 -8.62 7.56 4.95
N THR A 240 -8.94 6.46 4.29
CA THR A 240 -8.26 5.96 3.10
C THR A 240 -9.20 5.89 1.89
N GLU A 241 -8.67 5.69 0.69
CA GLU A 241 -9.49 5.41 -0.50
C GLU A 241 -10.12 4.00 -0.49
N GLY A 242 -9.80 3.18 0.50
CA GLY A 242 -10.36 1.84 0.70
C GLY A 242 -9.82 0.79 -0.26
N TYR A 243 -10.39 -0.41 -0.20
CA TYR A 243 -9.95 -1.58 -0.96
C TYR A 243 -9.97 -1.39 -2.48
N ARG A 244 -10.74 -0.45 -3.00
CA ARG A 244 -10.82 -0.20 -4.45
C ARG A 244 -9.50 0.28 -5.04
N THR A 245 -8.67 0.94 -4.24
CA THR A 245 -7.39 1.54 -4.64
C THR A 245 -6.21 1.03 -3.81
N ALA A 246 -6.47 0.28 -2.75
CA ALA A 246 -5.42 -0.35 -1.95
C ALA A 246 -4.67 -1.37 -2.80
N GLU A 247 -3.33 -1.36 -2.74
CA GLU A 247 -2.52 -2.35 -3.44
C GLU A 247 -2.57 -3.71 -2.75
N VAL A 248 -2.71 -3.72 -1.41
CA VAL A 248 -2.76 -4.95 -0.61
C VAL A 248 -3.75 -4.84 0.55
N THR A 249 -4.08 -5.99 1.12
CA THR A 249 -4.85 -6.13 2.36
C THR A 249 -3.91 -6.40 3.52
N LEU A 250 -3.95 -5.58 4.55
CA LEU A 250 -3.30 -5.85 5.85
C LEU A 250 -4.23 -6.73 6.68
N GLY A 251 -3.66 -7.68 7.43
CA GLY A 251 -4.43 -8.69 8.15
C GLY A 251 -4.76 -9.90 7.28
N GLY A 252 -5.33 -10.93 7.86
CA GLY A 252 -5.64 -12.19 7.18
C GLY A 252 -5.64 -13.39 8.10
N VAL A 253 -5.46 -14.58 7.56
CA VAL A 253 -5.31 -15.81 8.33
C VAL A 253 -4.06 -15.70 9.21
N ASP A 254 -4.24 -15.88 10.53
CA ASP A 254 -3.16 -15.72 11.51
C ASP A 254 -2.01 -16.68 11.20
N VAL A 255 -0.82 -16.14 11.01
CA VAL A 255 0.42 -16.90 10.77
C VAL A 255 0.72 -17.93 11.86
N ASN A 256 0.28 -17.66 13.11
CA ASN A 256 0.45 -18.57 14.21
C ASN A 256 -0.39 -19.86 14.08
N ALA A 257 -1.44 -19.83 13.27
CA ALA A 257 -2.27 -21.00 12.97
C ALA A 257 -1.68 -21.90 11.87
N LEU A 258 -0.64 -21.43 11.17
CA LEU A 258 -0.01 -22.12 10.06
C LEU A 258 1.40 -22.63 10.41
N SER A 259 1.80 -23.70 9.75
CA SER A 259 3.19 -24.18 9.77
C SER A 259 4.06 -23.25 8.90
N SER A 260 5.09 -22.66 9.47
CA SER A 260 6.02 -21.81 8.70
C SER A 260 6.88 -22.59 7.68
N ARG A 261 6.86 -23.91 7.75
CA ARG A 261 7.63 -24.78 6.82
C ARG A 261 6.81 -25.24 5.62
N THR A 262 5.49 -25.36 5.79
CA THR A 262 4.62 -25.98 4.78
C THR A 262 3.42 -25.12 4.42
N MET A 263 3.14 -24.05 5.17
CA MET A 263 1.91 -23.26 5.08
C MET A 263 0.63 -24.04 5.40
N GLU A 264 0.74 -25.28 5.94
CA GLU A 264 -0.36 -26.12 6.36
C GLU A 264 -0.99 -25.57 7.65
N ALA A 265 -2.31 -25.65 7.75
CA ALA A 265 -3.04 -25.32 8.98
C ALA A 265 -2.74 -26.35 10.07
N LYS A 266 -2.22 -25.91 11.23
CA LYS A 266 -1.78 -26.79 12.34
C LYS A 266 -2.89 -27.69 12.89
N THR A 267 -4.14 -27.26 12.78
CA THR A 267 -5.33 -27.94 13.31
C THR A 267 -6.13 -28.69 12.24
N GLN A 268 -5.77 -28.53 10.96
CA GLN A 268 -6.51 -29.10 9.83
C GLN A 268 -5.55 -29.73 8.82
N PRO A 269 -5.11 -30.99 9.03
CA PRO A 269 -4.19 -31.64 8.10
C PRO A 269 -4.71 -31.64 6.66
N GLY A 270 -3.81 -31.35 5.72
CA GLY A 270 -4.10 -31.22 4.29
C GLY A 270 -4.73 -29.90 3.86
N LEU A 271 -4.94 -28.92 4.77
CA LEU A 271 -5.45 -27.58 4.43
C LEU A 271 -4.32 -26.56 4.50
N PHE A 272 -4.08 -25.85 3.41
CA PHE A 272 -3.01 -24.87 3.26
C PHE A 272 -3.56 -23.49 2.94
N PHE A 273 -2.87 -22.43 3.40
CA PHE A 273 -3.17 -21.04 3.04
C PHE A 273 -1.89 -20.34 2.58
N ILE A 274 -1.92 -19.69 1.41
CA ILE A 274 -0.76 -19.05 0.79
C ILE A 274 -1.08 -17.67 0.21
N GLY A 275 -0.04 -16.88 0.01
CA GLY A 275 -0.18 -15.53 -0.55
C GLY A 275 -0.88 -14.55 0.38
N GLU A 276 -1.57 -13.59 -0.18
CA GLU A 276 -2.13 -12.43 0.54
C GLU A 276 -3.33 -12.77 1.45
N VAL A 277 -3.92 -13.94 1.35
CA VAL A 277 -4.95 -14.38 2.31
C VAL A 277 -4.39 -14.58 3.72
N VAL A 278 -3.09 -14.78 3.83
CA VAL A 278 -2.35 -14.92 5.10
C VAL A 278 -1.96 -13.53 5.63
N ASP A 279 -1.95 -13.36 6.94
CA ASP A 279 -1.55 -12.10 7.61
C ASP A 279 -0.04 -11.84 7.48
N VAL A 280 0.39 -11.56 6.25
CA VAL A 280 1.74 -11.12 5.89
C VAL A 280 1.63 -10.02 4.85
N THR A 281 2.12 -8.83 5.22
CA THR A 281 2.06 -7.65 4.36
C THR A 281 3.44 -7.03 4.22
N GLY A 282 3.93 -6.93 2.99
CA GLY A 282 5.20 -6.30 2.65
C GLY A 282 5.06 -4.83 2.27
N HIS A 283 6.18 -4.12 2.26
CA HIS A 283 6.28 -2.78 1.69
C HIS A 283 6.16 -2.80 0.16
N LEU A 284 6.16 -1.61 -0.46
CA LEU A 284 6.34 -1.48 -1.91
C LEU A 284 7.70 -2.05 -2.33
N GLY A 285 7.79 -2.58 -3.55
CA GLY A 285 9.04 -3.11 -4.09
C GLY A 285 9.03 -4.60 -4.39
N GLY A 286 7.86 -5.21 -4.54
CA GLY A 286 7.71 -6.62 -4.93
C GLY A 286 7.67 -7.61 -3.78
N TYR A 287 7.77 -7.16 -2.52
CA TYR A 287 7.76 -8.05 -1.34
C TYR A 287 6.49 -8.89 -1.23
N ASN A 288 5.32 -8.35 -1.60
CA ASN A 288 4.05 -9.09 -1.57
C ASN A 288 4.01 -10.18 -2.64
N PHE A 289 4.57 -9.94 -3.82
CA PHE A 289 4.78 -10.99 -4.82
C PHE A 289 5.78 -12.04 -4.35
N GLN A 290 6.90 -11.62 -3.77
CA GLN A 290 7.89 -12.56 -3.22
C GLN A 290 7.27 -13.47 -2.15
N TRP A 291 6.41 -12.92 -1.29
CA TRP A 291 5.66 -13.70 -0.32
C TRP A 291 4.73 -14.71 -1.01
N ALA A 292 3.99 -14.29 -2.04
CA ALA A 292 3.10 -15.19 -2.79
C ALA A 292 3.87 -16.35 -3.42
N TRP A 293 5.01 -16.06 -4.08
CA TRP A 293 5.89 -17.07 -4.65
C TRP A 293 6.45 -18.04 -3.60
N SER A 294 7.01 -17.50 -2.53
CA SER A 294 7.67 -18.32 -1.49
C SER A 294 6.67 -19.20 -0.75
N SER A 295 5.51 -18.66 -0.38
CA SER A 295 4.47 -19.42 0.30
C SER A 295 3.85 -20.48 -0.61
N GLY A 296 3.67 -20.15 -1.90
CA GLY A 296 3.19 -21.09 -2.92
C GLY A 296 4.15 -22.25 -3.13
N PHE A 297 5.44 -21.96 -3.24
CA PHE A 297 6.48 -22.96 -3.42
C PHE A 297 6.52 -23.98 -2.27
N VAL A 298 6.61 -23.51 -1.02
CA VAL A 298 6.71 -24.43 0.13
C VAL A 298 5.42 -25.21 0.38
N ALA A 299 4.25 -24.65 0.03
CA ALA A 299 3.00 -25.39 0.09
C ALA A 299 2.92 -26.46 -1.00
N GLY A 300 3.39 -26.14 -2.22
CA GLY A 300 3.40 -27.10 -3.34
C GLY A 300 4.31 -28.31 -3.11
N GLU A 301 5.40 -28.14 -2.34
CA GLU A 301 6.25 -29.28 -1.96
C GLU A 301 5.64 -30.17 -0.85
N ALA A 302 4.66 -29.66 -0.11
CA ALA A 302 4.11 -30.34 1.06
C ALA A 302 2.67 -30.84 0.86
N ALA A 303 1.95 -30.38 -0.17
CA ALA A 303 0.53 -30.64 -0.41
C ALA A 303 0.20 -32.02 -1.01
#